data_e2488d3562012642b4f817e7d565a247
#
_entry.id   e2488d3562012642b4f817e7d565a247
#
_cell.length_a   1.000
_cell.length_b   1.000
_cell.length_c   1.000
_cell.angle_alpha   90.00
_cell.angle_beta   90.00
_cell.angle_gamma   90.00
#
_symmetry.space_group_name_H-M   'P 1'
#
loop_
_entity.id
_entity.type
_entity.pdbx_description
1 polymer ?
#
loop_
_entity_poly.entity_id
_entity_poly.type
_entity_poly.pdbx_seq_one_letter_code
_entity_poly.pdbx_strand_id
1 'polypeptide(L)'
;MNYFLAIDIGASSGRHLLGHIENEQIVLEEIYRFENKLTSVDNQLCWEVDKLFSHIIKGLKQCVFLGKIPKSIGIDTWGVDFVLLDSDDNVIGNTVSYRDSRTKGVMNDVCDQVGHREIYRKTGIQFMEFNTLYQMSSVDSKNKQAACSF
;
A
#
# COMPACT_ATOMS: atom_id res chain seq x y z
N MET A 1 -8.08 10.43 29.56
CA MET A 1 -6.98 10.65 28.59
C MET A 1 -7.49 10.41 27.18
N ASN A 2 -7.09 11.21 26.20
CA ASN A 2 -7.50 11.04 24.80
C ASN A 2 -6.39 10.31 24.04
N TYR A 3 -6.74 9.17 23.45
CA TYR A 3 -5.82 8.37 22.64
C TYR A 3 -6.07 8.57 21.14
N PHE A 4 -5.02 8.45 20.35
CA PHE A 4 -5.00 8.52 18.89
C PHE A 4 -4.15 7.35 18.37
N LEU A 5 -4.64 6.62 17.37
CA LEU A 5 -3.93 5.46 16.83
C LEU A 5 -3.32 5.81 15.47
N ALA A 6 -2.02 5.63 15.35
CA ALA A 6 -1.30 5.65 14.08
C ALA A 6 -0.94 4.20 13.68
N ILE A 7 -1.33 3.81 12.47
CA ILE A 7 -1.00 2.53 11.88
C ILE A 7 -0.04 2.80 10.73
N ASP A 8 1.22 2.42 10.91
CA ASP A 8 2.31 2.58 9.93
C ASP A 8 2.59 1.21 9.30
N ILE A 9 2.22 1.06 8.02
CA ILE A 9 2.38 -0.19 7.28
C ILE A 9 3.54 -0.02 6.29
N GLY A 10 4.70 -0.52 6.65
CA GLY A 10 5.87 -0.52 5.76
C GLY A 10 5.95 -1.79 4.90
N ALA A 11 6.79 -1.76 3.88
CA ALA A 11 6.99 -2.86 2.94
C ALA A 11 7.62 -4.14 3.54
N SER A 12 8.09 -4.10 4.80
CA SER A 12 8.69 -5.25 5.48
C SER A 12 8.04 -5.53 6.84
N SER A 13 7.44 -4.55 7.46
CA SER A 13 6.73 -4.68 8.74
C SER A 13 5.74 -3.55 8.91
N GLY A 14 4.71 -3.78 9.72
CA GLY A 14 3.80 -2.74 10.17
C GLY A 14 3.74 -2.67 11.68
N ARG A 15 3.28 -1.52 12.18
CA ARG A 15 3.15 -1.26 13.63
C ARG A 15 1.96 -0.35 13.92
N HIS A 16 1.45 -0.50 15.11
CA HIS A 16 0.40 0.35 15.67
C HIS A 16 0.98 1.14 16.83
N LEU A 17 0.95 2.45 16.71
CA LEU A 17 1.43 3.40 17.71
C LEU A 17 0.24 4.13 18.32
N LEU A 18 0.04 3.93 19.61
CA LEU A 18 -0.99 4.64 20.36
C LEU A 18 -0.38 5.89 20.99
N GLY A 19 -0.87 7.05 20.57
CA GLY A 19 -0.40 8.35 21.04
C GLY A 19 -1.37 9.02 22.01
N HIS A 20 -0.85 9.78 22.95
CA HIS A 20 -1.60 10.69 23.80
C HIS A 20 -0.72 11.88 24.19
N ILE A 21 -1.33 12.92 24.78
CA ILE A 21 -0.60 14.06 25.31
C ILE A 21 -0.52 13.93 26.82
N GLU A 22 0.70 14.00 27.35
CA GLU A 22 1.00 14.05 28.76
C GLU A 22 2.05 15.15 29.01
N ASN A 23 1.80 16.04 29.96
CA ASN A 23 2.67 17.18 30.29
C ASN A 23 3.07 18.00 29.03
N GLU A 24 2.13 18.28 28.15
CA GLU A 24 2.30 19.00 26.89
C GLU A 24 3.24 18.30 25.86
N GLN A 25 3.56 17.04 26.09
CA GLN A 25 4.38 16.23 25.19
C GLN A 25 3.57 15.09 24.59
N ILE A 26 3.92 14.72 23.36
CA ILE A 26 3.36 13.52 22.71
C ILE A 26 4.08 12.30 23.25
N VAL A 27 3.32 11.41 23.87
CA VAL A 27 3.78 10.08 24.30
C VAL A 27 3.28 9.04 23.32
N LEU A 28 4.18 8.22 22.80
CA LEU A 28 3.88 7.13 21.85
C LEU A 28 4.18 5.76 22.49
N GLU A 29 3.24 4.85 22.35
CA GLU A 29 3.36 3.46 22.80
C GLU A 29 3.14 2.52 21.61
N GLU A 30 4.10 1.66 21.28
CA GLU A 30 3.90 0.60 20.30
C GLU A 30 3.09 -0.52 20.93
N ILE A 31 1.86 -0.72 20.46
CA ILE A 31 0.93 -1.70 21.02
C ILE A 31 0.80 -2.98 20.20
N TYR A 32 1.22 -2.93 18.93
CA TYR A 32 1.19 -4.09 18.04
C TYR A 32 2.18 -3.93 16.91
N ARG A 33 2.86 -5.03 16.54
CA ARG A 33 3.78 -5.10 15.39
C ARG A 33 3.56 -6.41 14.63
N PHE A 34 3.79 -6.37 13.32
CA PHE A 34 3.72 -7.55 12.46
C PHE A 34 4.74 -7.48 11.32
N GLU A 35 5.10 -8.64 10.81
CA GLU A 35 5.88 -8.74 9.57
C GLU A 35 4.96 -8.62 8.35
N ASN A 36 5.43 -7.88 7.34
CA ASN A 36 4.79 -7.80 6.04
C ASN A 36 5.64 -8.58 5.04
N LYS A 37 5.11 -9.68 4.53
CA LYS A 37 5.81 -10.59 3.61
C LYS A 37 5.08 -10.65 2.29
N LEU A 38 5.89 -10.83 1.24
CA LEU A 38 5.38 -11.15 -0.08
C LEU A 38 5.12 -12.65 -0.21
N THR A 39 4.11 -13.00 -0.99
CA THR A 39 3.83 -14.37 -1.42
C THR A 39 3.95 -14.47 -2.93
N SER A 40 4.26 -15.66 -3.44
CA SER A 40 4.26 -15.92 -4.88
C SER A 40 2.89 -16.48 -5.29
N VAL A 41 2.21 -15.79 -6.20
CA VAL A 41 0.93 -16.21 -6.80
C VAL A 41 1.11 -16.13 -8.32
N ASP A 42 0.88 -17.22 -9.04
CA ASP A 42 1.01 -17.28 -10.50
C ASP A 42 2.35 -16.74 -11.03
N ASN A 43 3.45 -17.05 -10.35
CA ASN A 43 4.80 -16.55 -10.60
C ASN A 43 4.98 -15.03 -10.44
N GLN A 44 4.06 -14.34 -9.77
CA GLN A 44 4.16 -12.93 -9.39
C GLN A 44 4.41 -12.79 -7.89
N LEU A 45 5.19 -11.78 -7.49
CA LEU A 45 5.35 -11.40 -6.08
C LEU A 45 4.20 -10.50 -5.67
N CYS A 46 3.36 -10.97 -4.74
CA CYS A 46 2.12 -10.32 -4.36
C CYS A 46 2.07 -9.94 -2.87
N TRP A 47 1.33 -8.88 -2.57
CA TRP A 47 0.92 -8.53 -1.21
C TRP A 47 -0.34 -9.31 -0.82
N GLU A 48 -0.40 -9.74 0.44
CA GLU A 48 -1.60 -10.38 1.03
C GLU A 48 -2.49 -9.31 1.69
N VAL A 49 -3.31 -8.61 0.89
CA VAL A 49 -4.14 -7.48 1.36
C VAL A 49 -5.06 -7.88 2.52
N ASP A 50 -5.71 -9.04 2.44
CA ASP A 50 -6.57 -9.55 3.51
C ASP A 50 -5.80 -9.78 4.82
N LYS A 51 -4.54 -10.20 4.71
CA LYS A 51 -3.67 -10.39 5.86
C LYS A 51 -3.27 -9.05 6.48
N LEU A 52 -2.96 -8.04 5.64
CA LEU A 52 -2.71 -6.68 6.11
C LEU A 52 -3.93 -6.14 6.85
N PHE A 53 -5.13 -6.31 6.29
CA PHE A 53 -6.37 -5.90 6.95
C PHE A 53 -6.59 -6.65 8.29
N SER A 54 -6.31 -7.95 8.32
CA SER A 54 -6.36 -8.74 9.56
C SER A 54 -5.41 -8.19 10.64
N HIS A 55 -4.23 -7.70 10.26
CA HIS A 55 -3.29 -7.05 11.19
C HIS A 55 -3.82 -5.71 11.70
N ILE A 56 -4.48 -4.91 10.86
CA ILE A 56 -5.17 -3.68 11.29
C ILE A 56 -6.18 -4.01 12.39
N ILE A 57 -7.04 -5.00 12.15
CA ILE A 57 -8.06 -5.43 13.13
C ILE A 57 -7.44 -5.96 14.42
N LYS A 58 -6.33 -6.72 14.34
CA LYS A 58 -5.62 -7.21 15.54
C LYS A 58 -5.10 -6.06 16.40
N GLY A 59 -4.51 -5.03 15.79
CA GLY A 59 -4.04 -3.85 16.52
C GLY A 59 -5.19 -3.06 17.17
N LEU A 60 -6.34 -2.94 16.50
CA LEU A 60 -7.54 -2.35 17.08
C LEU A 60 -8.05 -3.15 18.29
N LYS A 61 -8.07 -4.47 18.21
CA LYS A 61 -8.41 -5.34 19.36
C LYS A 61 -7.44 -5.15 20.53
N GLN A 62 -6.16 -4.89 20.24
CA GLN A 62 -5.18 -4.61 21.28
C GLN A 62 -5.50 -3.30 22.03
N CYS A 63 -6.00 -2.26 21.35
CA CYS A 63 -6.49 -1.04 22.03
C CYS A 63 -7.62 -1.36 23.02
N VAL A 64 -8.56 -2.22 22.64
CA VAL A 64 -9.66 -2.66 23.52
C VAL A 64 -9.11 -3.43 24.71
N PHE A 65 -8.20 -4.38 24.49
CA PHE A 65 -7.58 -5.16 25.55
C PHE A 65 -6.85 -4.29 26.59
N LEU A 66 -6.17 -3.24 26.12
CA LEU A 66 -5.48 -2.27 26.97
C LEU A 66 -6.42 -1.25 27.65
N GLY A 67 -7.71 -1.24 27.32
CA GLY A 67 -8.67 -0.22 27.81
C GLY A 67 -8.38 1.19 27.26
N LYS A 68 -7.63 1.31 26.17
CA LYS A 68 -7.16 2.58 25.58
C LYS A 68 -7.82 2.79 24.22
N ILE A 69 -9.09 3.16 24.19
CA ILE A 69 -9.85 3.32 22.94
C ILE A 69 -9.47 4.63 22.24
N PRO A 70 -8.96 4.59 21.01
CA PRO A 70 -8.56 5.78 20.28
C PRO A 70 -9.77 6.59 19.81
N LYS A 71 -9.69 7.92 19.84
CA LYS A 71 -10.70 8.85 19.29
C LYS A 71 -10.62 8.94 17.76
N SER A 72 -9.45 8.72 17.20
CA SER A 72 -9.24 8.68 15.75
C SER A 72 -8.14 7.70 15.38
N ILE A 73 -8.16 7.29 14.12
CA ILE A 73 -7.20 6.35 13.52
C ILE A 73 -6.67 7.01 12.26
N GLY A 74 -5.34 7.00 12.11
CA GLY A 74 -4.65 7.32 10.87
C GLY A 74 -3.91 6.10 10.38
N ILE A 75 -3.94 5.86 9.07
CA ILE A 75 -3.21 4.77 8.42
C ILE A 75 -2.29 5.38 7.39
N ASP A 76 -1.03 4.98 7.41
CA ASP A 76 -0.02 5.32 6.42
C ASP A 76 0.62 4.05 5.87
N THR A 77 1.02 4.08 4.58
CA THR A 77 1.63 2.94 3.92
C THR A 77 2.62 3.40 2.84
N TRP A 78 3.36 2.45 2.24
CA TRP A 78 4.27 2.75 1.12
C TRP A 78 3.49 3.19 -0.13
N GLY A 79 4.18 3.92 -1.01
CA GLY A 79 3.64 4.35 -2.30
C GLY A 79 3.82 3.32 -3.42
N VAL A 80 3.48 3.75 -4.63
CA VAL A 80 3.64 3.14 -5.96
C VAL A 80 2.78 1.92 -6.27
N ASP A 81 2.41 1.10 -5.29
CA ASP A 81 1.54 -0.05 -5.50
C ASP A 81 0.06 0.35 -5.52
N PHE A 82 -0.75 -0.45 -6.15
CA PHE A 82 -2.19 -0.25 -6.32
C PHE A 82 -2.92 -1.59 -6.39
N VAL A 83 -4.23 -1.53 -6.23
CA VAL A 83 -5.16 -2.63 -6.57
C VAL A 83 -6.14 -2.13 -7.62
N LEU A 84 -6.62 -3.02 -8.47
CA LEU A 84 -7.74 -2.75 -9.35
C LEU A 84 -9.02 -3.26 -8.69
N LEU A 85 -10.10 -2.47 -8.79
CA LEU A 85 -11.40 -2.85 -8.26
C LEU A 85 -12.41 -2.92 -9.41
N ASP A 86 -13.41 -3.80 -9.28
CA ASP A 86 -14.59 -3.79 -10.12
C ASP A 86 -15.66 -2.83 -9.57
N SER A 87 -16.82 -2.74 -10.25
CA SER A 87 -17.94 -1.88 -9.85
C SER A 87 -18.55 -2.23 -8.49
N ASP A 88 -18.26 -3.40 -7.96
CA ASP A 88 -18.75 -3.88 -6.65
C ASP A 88 -17.67 -3.81 -5.56
N ASP A 89 -16.59 -3.07 -5.83
CA ASP A 89 -15.41 -2.92 -4.95
C ASP A 89 -14.63 -4.22 -4.69
N ASN A 90 -14.76 -5.25 -5.53
CA ASN A 90 -13.94 -6.44 -5.42
C ASN A 90 -12.59 -6.26 -6.10
N VAL A 91 -11.54 -6.82 -5.50
CA VAL A 91 -10.19 -6.80 -6.07
C VAL A 91 -10.13 -7.65 -7.34
N ILE A 92 -9.65 -7.04 -8.44
CA ILE A 92 -9.43 -7.71 -9.73
C ILE A 92 -7.97 -8.14 -9.84
N GLY A 93 -7.77 -9.43 -10.08
CA GLY A 93 -6.44 -10.00 -10.28
C GLY A 93 -5.58 -10.02 -9.02
N ASN A 94 -4.27 -10.14 -9.22
CA ASN A 94 -3.30 -10.22 -8.14
C ASN A 94 -2.86 -8.83 -7.65
N THR A 95 -2.65 -8.67 -6.36
CA THR A 95 -2.09 -7.46 -5.74
C THR A 95 -0.57 -7.48 -5.86
N VAL A 96 -0.06 -7.22 -7.06
CA VAL A 96 1.36 -7.42 -7.39
C VAL A 96 2.22 -6.31 -6.79
N SER A 97 3.29 -6.71 -6.10
CA SER A 97 4.24 -5.81 -5.46
C SER A 97 5.13 -5.07 -6.48
N TYR A 98 5.57 -3.87 -6.12
CA TYR A 98 6.60 -3.13 -6.87
C TYR A 98 7.96 -3.86 -6.96
N ARG A 99 8.17 -4.90 -6.12
CA ARG A 99 9.37 -5.74 -6.14
C ARG A 99 9.28 -6.89 -7.15
N ASP A 100 8.14 -7.04 -7.81
CA ASP A 100 7.96 -8.01 -8.88
C ASP A 100 8.74 -7.62 -10.13
N SER A 101 9.17 -8.61 -10.89
CA SER A 101 9.97 -8.39 -12.11
C SER A 101 9.15 -7.99 -13.34
N ARG A 102 7.80 -7.91 -13.23
CA ARG A 102 6.89 -7.64 -14.36
C ARG A 102 7.16 -6.32 -15.09
N THR A 103 7.75 -5.34 -14.40
CA THR A 103 8.05 -4.02 -14.97
C THR A 103 9.42 -3.94 -15.65
N LYS A 104 10.19 -5.04 -15.64
CA LYS A 104 11.52 -5.07 -16.25
C LYS A 104 11.43 -4.79 -17.75
N GLY A 105 12.09 -3.70 -18.18
CA GLY A 105 12.06 -3.23 -19.57
C GLY A 105 10.87 -2.35 -19.94
N VAL A 106 9.75 -2.42 -19.21
CA VAL A 106 8.53 -1.64 -19.49
C VAL A 106 8.78 -0.13 -19.44
N MET A 107 9.69 0.32 -18.59
CA MET A 107 10.07 1.73 -18.52
C MET A 107 10.60 2.25 -19.86
N ASN A 108 11.47 1.49 -20.52
CA ASN A 108 12.02 1.86 -21.81
C ASN A 108 10.92 1.93 -22.88
N ASP A 109 10.06 0.91 -22.93
CA ASP A 109 8.97 0.84 -23.90
C ASP A 109 8.00 2.03 -23.75
N VAL A 110 7.66 2.41 -22.53
CA VAL A 110 6.79 3.57 -22.25
C VAL A 110 7.51 4.88 -22.58
N CYS A 111 8.80 4.99 -22.26
CA CYS A 111 9.59 6.18 -22.60
C CYS A 111 9.76 6.36 -24.12
N ASP A 112 9.90 5.29 -24.88
CA ASP A 112 9.98 5.33 -26.35
C ASP A 112 8.65 5.74 -26.98
N GLN A 113 7.51 5.37 -26.37
CA GLN A 113 6.17 5.75 -26.86
C GLN A 113 5.77 7.17 -26.50
N VAL A 114 6.05 7.61 -25.29
CA VAL A 114 5.53 8.90 -24.74
C VAL A 114 6.61 9.99 -24.75
N GLY A 115 7.88 9.61 -24.60
CA GLY A 115 9.02 10.51 -24.48
C GLY A 115 9.33 10.89 -23.02
N HIS A 116 10.61 10.76 -22.64
CA HIS A 116 11.11 11.08 -21.29
C HIS A 116 10.71 12.48 -20.82
N ARG A 117 10.87 13.49 -21.71
CA ARG A 117 10.55 14.88 -21.38
C ARG A 117 9.09 15.09 -21.04
N GLU A 118 8.19 14.44 -21.76
CA GLU A 118 6.74 14.57 -21.53
C GLU A 118 6.32 13.90 -20.23
N ILE A 119 6.84 12.69 -19.96
CA ILE A 119 6.60 11.99 -18.70
C ILE A 119 7.08 12.85 -17.52
N TYR A 120 8.32 13.36 -17.57
CA TYR A 120 8.85 14.18 -16.48
C TYR A 120 8.07 15.49 -16.31
N ARG A 121 7.71 16.15 -17.41
CA ARG A 121 6.92 17.39 -17.39
C ARG A 121 5.57 17.22 -16.68
N LYS A 122 4.94 16.06 -16.84
CA LYS A 122 3.63 15.75 -16.22
C LYS A 122 3.74 15.27 -14.78
N THR A 123 4.78 14.52 -14.45
CA THR A 123 4.86 13.84 -13.15
C THR A 123 5.83 14.50 -12.18
N GLY A 124 6.91 15.12 -12.67
CA GLY A 124 8.01 15.63 -11.84
C GLY A 124 8.77 14.53 -11.06
N ILE A 125 8.56 13.26 -11.41
CA ILE A 125 9.04 12.12 -10.64
C ILE A 125 10.29 11.50 -11.28
N GLN A 126 11.25 11.08 -10.47
CA GLN A 126 12.41 10.32 -10.91
C GLN A 126 11.97 9.03 -11.61
N PHE A 127 12.68 8.66 -12.69
CA PHE A 127 12.42 7.44 -13.43
C PHE A 127 12.95 6.23 -12.66
N MET A 128 12.03 5.36 -12.26
CA MET A 128 12.32 4.10 -11.55
C MET A 128 11.38 3.04 -12.12
N GLU A 129 11.90 1.87 -12.46
CA GLU A 129 11.13 0.78 -13.10
C GLU A 129 9.87 0.38 -12.32
N PHE A 130 9.87 0.58 -11.01
CA PHE A 130 8.75 0.23 -10.13
C PHE A 130 7.68 1.34 -10.02
N ASN A 131 7.81 2.49 -10.68
CA ASN A 131 6.79 3.54 -10.59
C ASN A 131 5.45 3.05 -11.13
N THR A 132 4.35 3.54 -10.54
CA THR A 132 2.97 3.14 -10.85
C THR A 132 2.67 3.19 -12.34
N LEU A 133 3.20 4.19 -13.07
CA LEU A 133 3.03 4.31 -14.52
C LEU A 133 3.45 3.01 -15.25
N TYR A 134 4.62 2.47 -14.91
CA TYR A 134 5.16 1.28 -15.56
C TYR A 134 4.47 0.01 -15.06
N GLN A 135 4.11 -0.03 -13.79
CA GLN A 135 3.28 -1.10 -13.24
C GLN A 135 1.92 -1.17 -13.94
N MET A 136 1.23 -0.04 -14.11
CA MET A 136 -0.05 0.03 -14.84
C MET A 136 0.11 -0.37 -16.30
N SER A 137 1.22 0.00 -16.94
CA SER A 137 1.50 -0.40 -18.34
C SER A 137 1.67 -1.90 -18.48
N SER A 138 2.17 -2.60 -17.45
CA SER A 138 2.37 -4.05 -17.44
C SER A 138 1.10 -4.87 -17.11
N VAL A 139 0.01 -4.23 -16.67
CA VAL A 139 -1.28 -4.92 -16.42
C VAL A 139 -1.88 -5.38 -17.75
N ASP A 140 -2.44 -6.58 -17.78
CA ASP A 140 -3.09 -7.10 -18.98
C ASP A 140 -4.37 -6.30 -19.36
N SER A 141 -4.71 -6.32 -20.65
CA SER A 141 -5.83 -5.53 -21.18
C SER A 141 -7.19 -5.94 -20.63
N LYS A 142 -7.37 -7.22 -20.29
CA LYS A 142 -8.62 -7.74 -19.72
C LYS A 142 -8.89 -7.16 -18.33
N ASN A 143 -7.86 -7.15 -17.48
CA ASN A 143 -7.97 -6.57 -16.14
C ASN A 143 -8.15 -5.04 -16.20
N LYS A 144 -7.48 -4.35 -17.15
CA LYS A 144 -7.70 -2.91 -17.39
C LYS A 144 -9.15 -2.62 -17.78
N GLN A 145 -9.73 -3.42 -18.69
CA GLN A 145 -11.13 -3.26 -19.10
C GLN A 145 -12.10 -3.48 -17.96
N ALA A 146 -11.90 -4.53 -17.15
CA ALA A 146 -12.74 -4.81 -16.00
C ALA A 146 -12.75 -3.68 -14.96
N ALA A 147 -11.60 -3.05 -14.73
CA ALA A 147 -11.45 -1.90 -13.81
C ALA A 147 -12.01 -0.58 -14.39
N CYS A 148 -12.10 -0.42 -15.70
CA CYS A 148 -12.60 0.80 -16.36
C CYS A 148 -14.10 0.74 -16.68
N SER A 149 -14.82 -0.28 -16.26
CA SER A 149 -16.27 -0.47 -16.52
C SER A 149 -17.15 0.27 -15.49
N PHE A 150 -16.71 1.49 -15.08
CA PHE A 150 -17.48 2.40 -14.24
C PHE A 150 -18.33 3.36 -15.08
#